data_a15ff33e67584a1c8443315decf11053
#
_entry.id   a15ff33e67584a1c8443315decf11053
#
_cell.length_a   1.000
_cell.length_b   1.000
_cell.length_c   1.000
_cell.angle_alpha   90.00
_cell.angle_beta   90.00
_cell.angle_gamma   90.00
#
_symmetry.space_group_name_H-M   'P 1'
#
loop_
_entity.id
_entity.type
_entity.pdbx_description
1 polymer ?
#
loop_
_entity_poly.entity_id
_entity_poly.type
_entity_poly.pdbx_seq_one_letter_code
_entity_poly.pdbx_strand_id
1 'polypeptide(L)'
;MASGCITSWQIDGEVKTVTGFIFLGSKITADSDCSHEIKRNLFLDRKAMINLDRVLKSRDITLLIKVHIVKAMVLPVLMYGCENWTIKKAECQRIDGFELWCWRRLLRVPWTARRSNQSILKEINPEYSLEGLMLELKLQYVGYLMQRANSLEKMLPLGKTEGRRR
;
A
#
# COMPACT_ATOMS: atom_id res chain seq x y z
N MET A 1 13.56 -24.71 -14.63
CA MET A 1 12.87 -23.96 -15.70
C MET A 1 11.64 -23.33 -15.09
N ALA A 2 11.66 -22.03 -14.81
CA ALA A 2 10.52 -21.31 -14.24
C ALA A 2 9.61 -20.93 -15.41
N SER A 3 8.43 -21.56 -15.50
CA SER A 3 7.39 -21.14 -16.45
C SER A 3 6.78 -19.83 -15.92
N GLY A 4 7.23 -18.71 -16.49
CA GLY A 4 6.63 -17.41 -16.23
C GLY A 4 5.17 -17.40 -16.71
N CYS A 5 4.26 -16.95 -15.86
CA CYS A 5 2.88 -16.69 -16.22
C CYS A 5 2.85 -15.67 -17.37
N ILE A 6 2.40 -16.08 -18.53
CA ILE A 6 2.22 -15.22 -19.71
C ILE A 6 0.82 -14.65 -19.63
N THR A 7 0.71 -13.35 -19.40
CA THR A 7 -0.57 -12.63 -19.48
C THR A 7 -0.74 -12.12 -20.91
N SER A 8 -1.69 -12.68 -21.65
CA SER A 8 -2.01 -12.25 -23.02
C SER A 8 -3.25 -11.37 -23.02
N TRP A 9 -3.17 -10.23 -23.69
CA TRP A 9 -4.28 -9.29 -23.87
C TRP A 9 -4.58 -9.13 -25.36
N GLN A 10 -5.88 -9.11 -25.66
CA GLN A 10 -6.35 -8.88 -27.02
C GLN A 10 -6.72 -7.40 -27.16
N ILE A 11 -5.93 -6.67 -27.96
CA ILE A 11 -6.18 -5.27 -28.29
C ILE A 11 -6.31 -5.21 -29.80
N ASP A 12 -7.41 -4.69 -30.33
CA ASP A 12 -7.70 -4.56 -31.76
C ASP A 12 -7.51 -5.86 -32.58
N GLY A 13 -7.84 -7.00 -31.97
CA GLY A 13 -7.73 -8.31 -32.62
C GLY A 13 -6.33 -8.93 -32.55
N GLU A 14 -5.30 -8.23 -32.11
CA GLU A 14 -3.96 -8.77 -31.89
C GLU A 14 -3.74 -9.15 -30.40
N VAL A 15 -3.19 -10.34 -30.17
CA VAL A 15 -2.80 -10.79 -28.85
C VAL A 15 -1.36 -10.37 -28.57
N LYS A 16 -1.17 -9.40 -27.69
CA LYS A 16 0.15 -8.97 -27.23
C LYS A 16 0.45 -9.54 -25.86
N THR A 17 1.59 -10.20 -25.72
CA THR A 17 2.12 -10.66 -24.43
C THR A 17 2.93 -9.54 -23.79
N VAL A 18 2.54 -9.13 -22.58
CA VAL A 18 3.26 -8.11 -21.82
C VAL A 18 3.66 -8.66 -20.46
N THR A 19 4.84 -8.30 -19.99
CA THR A 19 5.35 -8.69 -18.66
C THR A 19 4.75 -7.85 -17.54
N GLY A 20 4.16 -6.72 -17.87
CA GLY A 20 3.46 -5.85 -16.92
C GLY A 20 2.80 -4.68 -17.62
N PHE A 21 1.75 -4.16 -17.03
CA PHE A 21 0.99 -3.01 -17.54
C PHE A 21 0.50 -2.15 -16.38
N ILE A 22 0.14 -0.90 -16.70
CA ILE A 22 -0.43 0.02 -15.71
C ILE A 22 -1.94 0.06 -15.90
N PHE A 23 -2.67 -0.27 -14.84
CA PHE A 23 -4.13 -0.22 -14.81
C PHE A 23 -4.59 0.65 -13.65
N LEU A 24 -5.39 1.67 -13.94
CA LEU A 24 -5.87 2.64 -12.95
C LEU A 24 -4.76 3.17 -12.01
N GLY A 25 -3.57 3.40 -12.56
CA GLY A 25 -2.43 3.91 -11.81
C GLY A 25 -1.61 2.85 -11.05
N SER A 26 -2.06 1.60 -10.96
CA SER A 26 -1.31 0.49 -10.36
C SER A 26 -0.59 -0.34 -11.43
N LYS A 27 0.64 -0.75 -11.15
CA LYS A 27 1.41 -1.62 -12.02
C LYS A 27 1.11 -3.09 -11.71
N ILE A 28 0.50 -3.78 -12.65
CA ILE A 28 0.23 -5.22 -12.59
C ILE A 28 1.32 -5.96 -13.36
N THR A 29 1.95 -6.93 -12.72
CA THR A 29 3.00 -7.78 -13.29
C THR A 29 2.55 -9.23 -13.37
N ALA A 30 3.08 -9.98 -14.32
CA ALA A 30 2.71 -11.39 -14.54
C ALA A 30 3.13 -12.31 -13.39
N ASP A 31 4.16 -11.93 -12.62
CA ASP A 31 4.67 -12.65 -11.46
C ASP A 31 3.96 -12.28 -10.15
N SER A 32 2.94 -11.41 -10.20
CA SER A 32 2.23 -10.89 -9.03
C SER A 32 3.16 -10.25 -7.98
N ASP A 33 4.36 -9.79 -8.37
CA ASP A 33 5.27 -9.10 -7.47
C ASP A 33 4.90 -7.63 -7.30
N CYS A 34 4.38 -7.28 -6.12
CA CYS A 34 3.98 -5.92 -5.76
C CYS A 34 5.14 -5.03 -5.26
N SER A 35 6.38 -5.55 -5.18
CA SER A 35 7.53 -4.80 -4.65
C SER A 35 7.80 -3.51 -5.41
N HIS A 36 7.58 -3.49 -6.72
CA HIS A 36 7.73 -2.29 -7.55
C HIS A 36 6.67 -1.23 -7.22
N GLU A 37 5.43 -1.68 -7.04
CA GLU A 37 4.31 -0.79 -6.71
C GLU A 37 4.49 -0.18 -5.31
N ILE A 38 4.85 -1.01 -4.33
CA ILE A 38 5.17 -0.55 -2.97
C ILE A 38 6.28 0.50 -2.99
N LYS A 39 7.38 0.26 -3.70
CA LYS A 39 8.48 1.23 -3.83
C LYS A 39 8.03 2.54 -4.47
N ARG A 40 7.19 2.46 -5.51
CA ARG A 40 6.64 3.63 -6.20
C ARG A 40 5.76 4.46 -5.27
N ASN A 41 4.84 3.81 -4.55
CA ASN A 41 3.94 4.49 -3.61
C ASN A 41 4.74 5.11 -2.46
N LEU A 42 5.71 4.42 -1.88
CA LEU A 42 6.62 4.97 -0.87
C LEU A 42 7.39 6.20 -1.37
N PHE A 43 7.77 6.22 -2.64
CA PHE A 43 8.42 7.39 -3.25
C PHE A 43 7.46 8.58 -3.38
N LEU A 44 6.23 8.33 -3.83
CA LEU A 44 5.19 9.36 -3.96
C LEU A 44 4.83 9.94 -2.59
N ASP A 45 4.70 9.11 -1.59
CA ASP A 45 4.42 9.53 -0.22
C ASP A 45 5.54 10.37 0.39
N ARG A 46 6.79 9.99 0.15
CA ARG A 46 7.93 10.83 0.57
C ARG A 46 7.84 12.22 -0.05
N LYS A 47 7.47 12.30 -1.32
CA LYS A 47 7.28 13.56 -2.02
C LYS A 47 6.11 14.34 -1.42
N ALA A 48 4.98 13.69 -1.15
CA ALA A 48 3.83 14.31 -0.49
C ALA A 48 4.21 14.85 0.90
N MET A 49 4.92 14.06 1.70
CA MET A 49 5.38 14.46 3.03
C MET A 49 6.34 15.66 2.99
N ILE A 50 7.21 15.74 1.96
CA ILE A 50 8.11 16.89 1.75
C ILE A 50 7.31 18.13 1.37
N ASN A 51 6.30 18.00 0.54
CA ASN A 51 5.45 19.13 0.13
C ASN A 51 4.67 19.71 1.34
N LEU A 52 4.34 18.88 2.33
CA LEU A 52 3.68 19.30 3.56
C LEU A 52 4.62 19.96 4.59
N ASP A 53 5.93 20.01 4.34
CA ASP A 53 6.93 20.49 5.30
C ASP A 53 6.62 21.89 5.85
N ARG A 54 6.09 22.80 5.01
CA ARG A 54 5.72 24.15 5.44
C ARG A 54 4.62 24.12 6.50
N VAL A 55 3.59 23.27 6.29
CA VAL A 55 2.46 23.10 7.22
C VAL A 55 2.94 22.40 8.49
N LEU A 56 3.71 21.33 8.34
CA LEU A 56 4.21 20.54 9.48
C LEU A 56 5.22 21.32 10.34
N LYS A 57 5.91 22.32 9.77
CA LYS A 57 6.84 23.22 10.48
C LYS A 57 6.14 24.39 11.18
N SER A 58 4.90 24.72 10.83
CA SER A 58 4.17 25.80 11.51
C SER A 58 4.05 25.53 13.01
N ARG A 59 4.19 26.58 13.82
CA ARG A 59 4.00 26.53 15.27
C ARG A 59 2.53 26.70 15.66
N ASP A 60 1.74 27.30 14.78
CA ASP A 60 0.32 27.60 15.03
C ASP A 60 -0.58 26.36 14.92
N ILE A 61 -0.05 25.28 14.34
CA ILE A 61 -0.79 24.04 14.12
C ILE A 61 -0.41 23.05 15.22
N THR A 62 -1.42 22.54 15.92
CA THR A 62 -1.24 21.55 17.00
C THR A 62 -0.74 20.21 16.45
N LEU A 63 -0.10 19.42 17.31
CA LEU A 63 0.39 18.08 16.96
C LEU A 63 -0.72 17.17 16.43
N LEU A 64 -1.90 17.19 17.07
CA LEU A 64 -3.05 16.40 16.65
C LEU A 64 -3.48 16.71 15.22
N ILE A 65 -3.58 17.99 14.88
CA ILE A 65 -3.93 18.41 13.50
C ILE A 65 -2.86 17.94 12.51
N LYS A 66 -1.58 18.07 12.85
CA LYS A 66 -0.49 17.58 12.00
C LYS A 66 -0.55 16.08 11.76
N VAL A 67 -0.83 15.29 12.80
CA VAL A 67 -1.03 13.84 12.70
C VAL A 67 -2.22 13.54 11.78
N HIS A 68 -3.32 14.27 11.94
CA HIS A 68 -4.50 14.10 11.09
C HIS A 68 -4.20 14.43 9.62
N ILE A 69 -3.48 15.49 9.35
CA ILE A 69 -3.05 15.85 7.98
C ILE A 69 -2.21 14.73 7.34
N VAL A 70 -1.24 14.18 8.08
CA VAL A 70 -0.43 13.07 7.57
C VAL A 70 -1.29 11.84 7.28
N LYS A 71 -2.19 11.48 8.21
CA LYS A 71 -3.13 10.36 8.04
C LYS A 71 -4.06 10.57 6.82
N ALA A 72 -4.53 11.78 6.59
CA ALA A 72 -5.51 12.06 5.53
C ALA A 72 -4.87 12.27 4.15
N MET A 73 -3.64 12.77 4.08
CA MET A 73 -3.03 13.20 2.81
C MET A 73 -1.84 12.34 2.38
N VAL A 74 -1.13 11.73 3.31
CA VAL A 74 0.07 10.93 2.99
C VAL A 74 -0.29 9.45 2.97
N LEU A 75 -0.79 8.88 4.07
CA LEU A 75 -1.03 7.44 4.16
C LEU A 75 -1.95 6.86 3.07
N PRO A 76 -3.01 7.56 2.58
CA PRO A 76 -3.85 7.02 1.51
C PRO A 76 -3.11 6.83 0.19
N VAL A 77 -2.07 7.61 -0.09
CA VAL A 77 -1.26 7.46 -1.31
C VAL A 77 -0.46 6.14 -1.25
N LEU A 78 0.11 5.82 -0.08
CA LEU A 78 0.80 4.54 0.13
C LEU A 78 -0.17 3.37 0.01
N MET A 79 -1.33 3.48 0.64
CA MET A 79 -2.30 2.40 0.71
C MET A 79 -3.09 2.19 -0.60
N TYR A 80 -2.89 3.04 -1.60
CA TYR A 80 -3.59 2.90 -2.87
C TYR A 80 -3.28 1.56 -3.55
N GLY A 81 -4.33 0.74 -3.76
CA GLY A 81 -4.22 -0.59 -4.37
C GLY A 81 -3.64 -1.68 -3.45
N CYS A 82 -3.45 -1.38 -2.14
CA CYS A 82 -2.83 -2.32 -1.20
C CYS A 82 -3.67 -3.58 -0.94
N GLU A 83 -4.95 -3.56 -1.22
CA GLU A 83 -5.86 -4.71 -1.09
C GLU A 83 -5.40 -5.90 -1.94
N ASN A 84 -4.77 -5.63 -3.08
CA ASN A 84 -4.29 -6.66 -4.01
C ASN A 84 -2.83 -7.08 -3.75
N TRP A 85 -2.12 -6.44 -2.80
CA TRP A 85 -0.70 -6.71 -2.62
C TRP A 85 -0.45 -8.01 -1.85
N THR A 86 0.42 -8.84 -2.39
CA THR A 86 1.03 -9.96 -1.66
C THR A 86 2.30 -9.45 -0.98
N ILE A 87 2.16 -8.97 0.27
CA ILE A 87 3.25 -8.28 0.99
C ILE A 87 4.20 -9.33 1.58
N LYS A 88 5.47 -9.25 1.19
CA LYS A 88 6.55 -10.06 1.76
C LYS A 88 7.11 -9.37 3.00
N LYS A 89 7.78 -10.11 3.88
CA LYS A 89 8.37 -9.57 5.13
C LYS A 89 9.31 -8.37 4.88
N ALA A 90 10.05 -8.39 3.79
CA ALA A 90 10.95 -7.29 3.43
C ALA A 90 10.19 -5.99 3.08
N GLU A 91 9.00 -6.11 2.49
CA GLU A 91 8.13 -4.98 2.19
C GLU A 91 7.48 -4.43 3.47
N CYS A 92 7.03 -5.29 4.40
CA CYS A 92 6.55 -4.86 5.71
C CYS A 92 7.62 -3.98 6.41
N GLN A 93 8.85 -4.44 6.47
CA GLN A 93 9.95 -3.67 7.09
C GLN A 93 10.18 -2.30 6.42
N ARG A 94 9.99 -2.19 5.10
CA ARG A 94 10.09 -0.91 4.38
C ARG A 94 8.95 0.02 4.72
N ILE A 95 7.74 -0.51 4.83
CA ILE A 95 6.53 0.23 5.20
C ILE A 95 6.65 0.75 6.63
N ASP A 96 7.06 -0.10 7.57
CA ASP A 96 7.30 0.27 8.96
C ASP A 96 8.41 1.34 9.09
N GLY A 97 9.50 1.17 8.34
CA GLY A 97 10.58 2.15 8.29
C GLY A 97 10.12 3.51 7.74
N PHE A 98 9.21 3.49 6.77
CA PHE A 98 8.61 4.71 6.23
C PHE A 98 7.66 5.37 7.23
N GLU A 99 6.82 4.60 7.91
CA GLU A 99 5.94 5.12 8.96
C GLU A 99 6.72 5.85 10.04
N LEU A 100 7.78 5.21 10.56
CA LEU A 100 8.67 5.83 11.54
C LEU A 100 9.37 7.08 11.01
N TRP A 101 9.75 7.10 9.75
CA TRP A 101 10.35 8.27 9.12
C TRP A 101 9.36 9.43 9.06
N CYS A 102 8.08 9.19 8.74
CA CYS A 102 7.02 10.19 8.75
C CYS A 102 6.85 10.80 10.15
N TRP A 103 6.74 9.97 11.19
CA TRP A 103 6.55 10.43 12.55
C TRP A 103 7.76 11.18 13.11
N ARG A 104 8.98 10.71 12.84
CA ARG A 104 10.19 11.44 13.21
C ARG A 104 10.25 12.82 12.54
N ARG A 105 9.90 12.90 11.26
CA ARG A 105 9.88 14.17 10.52
C ARG A 105 8.83 15.13 11.10
N LEU A 106 7.65 14.63 11.43
CA LEU A 106 6.57 15.39 12.04
C LEU A 106 6.97 15.94 13.42
N LEU A 107 7.61 15.12 14.25
CA LEU A 107 8.11 15.51 15.57
C LEU A 107 9.43 16.28 15.52
N ARG A 108 10.02 16.46 14.34
CA ARG A 108 11.34 17.07 14.14
C ARG A 108 12.46 16.39 14.92
N VAL A 109 12.37 15.08 15.08
CA VAL A 109 13.41 14.29 15.73
C VAL A 109 14.42 13.85 14.68
N PRO A 110 15.66 14.39 14.71
CA PRO A 110 16.66 13.98 13.74
C PRO A 110 17.01 12.51 13.92
N TRP A 111 17.45 11.86 12.85
CA TRP A 111 17.85 10.45 12.89
C TRP A 111 18.97 10.17 13.88
N THR A 112 19.84 11.14 14.10
CA THR A 112 20.95 11.09 15.06
C THR A 112 20.52 11.16 16.53
N ALA A 113 19.29 11.59 16.82
CA ALA A 113 18.77 11.61 18.17
C ALA A 113 18.58 10.19 18.70
N ARG A 114 19.11 9.90 19.88
CA ARG A 114 19.01 8.59 20.55
C ARG A 114 17.60 8.33 21.12
N ARG A 115 16.53 8.72 20.40
CA ARG A 115 15.16 8.41 20.78
C ARG A 115 14.75 7.05 20.20
N SER A 116 14.20 6.18 21.06
CA SER A 116 13.68 4.89 20.61
C SER A 116 12.43 5.04 19.74
N ASN A 117 12.23 4.09 18.83
CA ASN A 117 11.02 4.06 17.98
C ASN A 117 9.73 3.97 18.81
N GLN A 118 9.78 3.20 19.91
CA GLN A 118 8.65 3.07 20.84
C GLN A 118 8.27 4.42 21.47
N SER A 119 9.26 5.25 21.83
CA SER A 119 9.00 6.57 22.40
C SER A 119 8.35 7.52 21.39
N ILE A 120 8.72 7.41 20.10
CA ILE A 120 8.10 8.16 19.01
C ILE A 120 6.64 7.74 18.83
N LEU A 121 6.39 6.43 18.74
CA LEU A 121 5.04 5.89 18.59
C LEU A 121 4.13 6.22 19.76
N LYS A 122 4.64 6.17 21.00
CA LYS A 122 3.87 6.57 22.20
C LYS A 122 3.44 8.04 22.16
N GLU A 123 4.29 8.92 21.65
CA GLU A 123 3.97 10.36 21.56
C GLU A 123 2.93 10.66 20.49
N ILE A 124 2.99 9.97 19.35
CA ILE A 124 2.01 10.08 18.28
C ILE A 124 0.71 9.37 18.65
N ASN A 125 0.82 8.27 19.44
CA ASN A 125 -0.28 7.39 19.80
C ASN A 125 -1.16 7.02 18.59
N PRO A 126 -0.59 6.40 17.56
CA PRO A 126 -1.38 5.96 16.42
C PRO A 126 -2.34 4.87 16.91
N GLU A 127 -3.64 5.05 16.65
CA GLU A 127 -4.67 4.05 16.98
C GLU A 127 -4.36 2.70 16.32
N TYR A 128 -3.79 2.76 15.12
CA TYR A 128 -3.39 1.59 14.34
C TYR A 128 -2.01 1.81 13.73
N SER A 129 -1.24 0.73 13.62
CA SER A 129 -0.07 0.70 12.76
C SER A 129 -0.50 0.76 11.30
N LEU A 130 0.38 1.20 10.43
CA LEU A 130 0.12 1.22 8.99
C LEU A 130 -0.20 -0.18 8.44
N GLU A 131 0.48 -1.20 8.96
CA GLU A 131 0.19 -2.61 8.66
C GLU A 131 -1.25 -3.00 9.06
N GLY A 132 -1.71 -2.57 10.23
CA GLY A 132 -3.08 -2.80 10.68
C GLY A 132 -4.13 -2.17 9.77
N LEU A 133 -3.92 -0.92 9.32
CA LEU A 133 -4.79 -0.25 8.36
C LEU A 133 -4.83 -0.97 7.00
N MET A 134 -3.68 -1.44 6.51
CA MET A 134 -3.62 -2.20 5.26
C MET A 134 -4.36 -3.54 5.38
N LEU A 135 -4.27 -4.21 6.52
CA LEU A 135 -5.01 -5.43 6.78
C LEU A 135 -6.52 -5.19 6.81
N GLU A 136 -6.95 -4.10 7.46
CA GLU A 136 -8.36 -3.70 7.49
C GLU A 136 -8.91 -3.45 6.08
N LEU A 137 -8.19 -2.72 5.23
CA LEU A 137 -8.60 -2.49 3.84
C LEU A 137 -8.72 -3.80 3.06
N LYS A 138 -7.80 -4.75 3.25
CA LYS A 138 -7.88 -6.07 2.64
C LYS A 138 -9.11 -6.85 3.10
N LEU A 139 -9.40 -6.83 4.39
CA LEU A 139 -10.57 -7.51 4.95
C LEU A 139 -11.88 -6.89 4.44
N GLN A 140 -11.93 -5.56 4.33
CA GLN A 140 -13.07 -4.86 3.73
C GLN A 140 -13.26 -5.28 2.27
N TYR A 141 -12.19 -5.32 1.48
CA TYR A 141 -12.25 -5.75 0.09
C TYR A 141 -12.76 -7.19 -0.04
N VAL A 142 -12.23 -8.12 0.76
CA VAL A 142 -12.71 -9.51 0.80
C VAL A 142 -14.20 -9.56 1.21
N GLY A 143 -14.61 -8.74 2.17
CA GLY A 143 -16.01 -8.63 2.56
C GLY A 143 -16.91 -8.21 1.40
N TYR A 144 -16.50 -7.20 0.61
CA TYR A 144 -17.22 -6.79 -0.60
C TYR A 144 -17.29 -7.91 -1.65
N LEU A 145 -16.18 -8.63 -1.88
CA LEU A 145 -16.17 -9.75 -2.81
C LEU A 145 -17.14 -10.86 -2.39
N MET A 146 -17.20 -11.14 -1.09
CA MET A 146 -18.10 -12.18 -0.57
C MET A 146 -19.58 -11.80 -0.66
N GLN A 147 -19.92 -10.53 -0.63
CA GLN A 147 -21.31 -10.05 -0.80
C GLN A 147 -21.78 -10.13 -2.25
N ARG A 148 -20.89 -10.06 -3.22
CA ARG A 148 -21.25 -10.18 -4.64
C ARG A 148 -21.65 -11.63 -4.96
N ALA A 149 -22.91 -11.84 -5.35
CA ALA A 149 -23.35 -13.13 -5.88
C ALA A 149 -22.71 -13.34 -7.26
N ASN A 150 -22.11 -14.53 -7.51
CA ASN A 150 -21.61 -14.97 -8.82
C ASN A 150 -20.44 -14.15 -9.44
N SER A 151 -19.55 -13.55 -8.67
CA SER A 151 -18.34 -12.98 -9.24
C SER A 151 -17.24 -14.04 -9.42
N LEU A 152 -16.51 -13.97 -10.54
CA LEU A 152 -15.34 -14.83 -10.78
C LEU A 152 -14.27 -14.64 -9.68
N GLU A 153 -14.16 -13.43 -9.17
CA GLU A 153 -13.25 -13.03 -8.09
C GLU A 153 -13.54 -13.77 -6.78
N LYS A 154 -14.82 -14.12 -6.52
CA LYS A 154 -15.22 -14.92 -5.36
C LYS A 154 -14.86 -16.40 -5.51
N MET A 155 -14.91 -16.90 -6.74
CA MET A 155 -14.61 -18.32 -7.02
C MET A 155 -13.12 -18.64 -6.85
N LEU A 156 -12.23 -17.71 -7.17
CA LEU A 156 -10.78 -17.88 -7.07
C LEU A 156 -10.29 -18.17 -5.64
N PRO A 157 -10.64 -17.38 -4.61
CA PRO A 157 -10.23 -17.65 -3.24
C PRO A 157 -10.86 -18.92 -2.65
N LEU A 158 -12.06 -19.30 -3.13
CA LEU A 158 -12.77 -20.48 -2.64
C LEU A 158 -12.38 -21.77 -3.34
N GLY A 159 -11.46 -21.72 -4.32
CA GLY A 159 -11.00 -22.90 -5.05
C GLY A 159 -12.09 -23.61 -5.89
N LYS A 160 -13.25 -23.00 -6.05
CA LYS A 160 -14.33 -23.53 -6.87
C LYS A 160 -14.19 -23.11 -8.34
N THR A 161 -13.14 -23.57 -8.98
CA THR A 161 -13.13 -23.62 -10.44
C THR A 161 -13.88 -24.90 -10.84
N GLU A 162 -15.16 -24.79 -11.15
CA GLU A 162 -15.84 -25.86 -11.87
C GLU A 162 -15.21 -25.99 -13.25
N GLY A 163 -14.25 -26.88 -13.36
CA GLY A 163 -13.74 -27.33 -14.64
C GLY A 163 -14.88 -28.00 -15.38
N ARG A 164 -15.48 -27.29 -16.34
CA ARG A 164 -16.43 -27.85 -17.30
C ARG A 164 -15.66 -28.92 -18.11
N ARG A 165 -15.72 -30.15 -17.68
CA ARG A 165 -15.29 -31.29 -18.50
C ARG A 165 -16.27 -31.37 -19.67
N ARG A 166 -15.77 -31.15 -20.86
CA ARG A 166 -16.34 -31.65 -22.10
C ARG A 166 -15.75 -33.00 -22.43
#